data_c41908f81e8477cf014d126e6fa46c2e
#
_entry.id   c41908f81e8477cf014d126e6fa46c2e
#
_cell.length_a   1.000
_cell.length_b   1.000
_cell.length_c   1.000
_cell.angle_alpha   90.00
_cell.angle_beta   90.00
_cell.angle_gamma   90.00
#
_symmetry.space_group_name_H-M   'P 1'
#
loop_
_entity.id
_entity.type
_entity.pdbx_description
1 polymer ?
#
loop_
_entity_poly.entity_id
_entity_poly.type
_entity_poly.pdbx_seq_one_letter_code
_entity_poly.pdbx_strand_id
1 'polypeptide(L)'
;MCTWSMISLQDANSPSMEHLTMFHDHTLTINILITMLVLYIIMSIYMNKIINRTTMQNQLIELIWTFIPMIILIFMAFPSIKILYLMDEIFTPLITIKCMGHQWYWSYEYSDFSNIEFDSFMIPTEELNTNEFRLLEVNNRMVIPFNTQIRLLVSSVDVIHSWTIPAMGIKVDATPGRINQTGLLAIRPGLYYGQCSEICGANHSFMPITIESTNMESFISWIKNFN
;
A
#
# COMPACT_ATOMS: atom_id res chain seq x y z
N MET A 1 10.98 -2.66 -6.18
CA MET A 1 11.42 -3.96 -5.61
C MET A 1 11.65 -3.80 -4.11
N CYS A 2 11.30 -4.82 -3.32
CA CYS A 2 11.74 -4.87 -1.92
C CYS A 2 13.26 -4.98 -1.86
N THR A 3 13.91 -4.14 -1.09
CA THR A 3 15.36 -4.20 -0.84
C THR A 3 15.63 -4.39 0.65
N TRP A 4 16.79 -4.95 0.98
CA TRP A 4 17.19 -5.15 2.37
C TRP A 4 17.28 -3.81 3.11
N SER A 5 16.67 -3.75 4.31
CA SER A 5 16.68 -2.55 5.18
C SER A 5 16.20 -1.26 4.51
N MET A 6 15.25 -1.35 3.57
CA MET A 6 14.68 -0.19 2.88
C MET A 6 13.88 0.67 3.85
N ILE A 7 14.24 1.95 3.97
CA ILE A 7 13.56 2.93 4.82
C ILE A 7 12.56 3.78 4.01
N SER A 8 12.83 3.97 2.72
CA SER A 8 11.97 4.74 1.82
C SER A 8 10.78 3.92 1.30
N LEU A 9 9.81 4.59 0.68
CA LEU A 9 8.74 3.93 -0.05
C LEU A 9 9.31 3.10 -1.20
N GLN A 10 8.61 2.01 -1.55
CA GLN A 10 8.97 1.20 -2.73
C GLN A 10 8.71 1.99 -4.00
N ASP A 11 9.50 1.69 -5.05
CA ASP A 11 9.32 2.29 -6.37
C ASP A 11 7.91 2.01 -6.90
N ALA A 12 7.21 3.07 -7.26
CA ALA A 12 5.83 2.99 -7.71
C ALA A 12 5.69 2.13 -8.97
N ASN A 13 4.70 1.24 -8.99
CA ASN A 13 4.30 0.46 -10.17
C ASN A 13 2.84 0.66 -10.55
N SER A 14 2.22 1.70 -10.07
CA SER A 14 0.87 2.13 -10.46
C SER A 14 0.79 3.65 -10.47
N PRO A 15 -0.14 4.24 -11.25
CA PRO A 15 -0.37 5.69 -11.19
C PRO A 15 -0.79 6.17 -9.80
N SER A 16 -1.58 5.37 -9.09
CA SER A 16 -2.00 5.68 -7.71
C SER A 16 -0.81 5.77 -6.75
N MET A 17 0.14 4.83 -6.85
CA MET A 17 1.34 4.86 -6.01
C MET A 17 2.28 6.01 -6.37
N GLU A 18 2.38 6.41 -7.65
CA GLU A 18 3.13 7.61 -8.05
C GLU A 18 2.57 8.87 -7.38
N HIS A 19 1.25 9.03 -7.41
CA HIS A 19 0.59 10.15 -6.72
C HIS A 19 0.76 10.10 -5.20
N LEU A 20 0.70 8.90 -4.59
CA LEU A 20 0.96 8.73 -3.16
C LEU A 20 2.39 9.12 -2.78
N THR A 21 3.38 8.75 -3.60
CA THR A 21 4.78 9.12 -3.37
C THR A 21 4.97 10.64 -3.45
N MET A 22 4.39 11.30 -4.45
CA MET A 22 4.43 12.77 -4.55
C MET A 22 3.75 13.46 -3.35
N PHE A 23 2.64 12.92 -2.89
CA PHE A 23 1.95 13.44 -1.69
C PHE A 23 2.75 13.23 -0.41
N HIS A 24 3.38 12.06 -0.28
CA HIS A 24 4.29 11.77 0.84
C HIS A 24 5.44 12.79 0.88
N ASP A 25 6.08 13.07 -0.23
CA ASP A 25 7.20 14.02 -0.29
C ASP A 25 6.76 15.44 0.04
N HIS A 26 5.56 15.83 -0.42
CA HIS A 26 4.97 17.13 -0.06
C HIS A 26 4.71 17.23 1.46
N THR A 27 4.10 16.20 2.07
CA THR A 27 3.83 16.19 3.51
C THR A 27 5.11 16.09 4.33
N LEU A 28 6.11 15.34 3.86
CA LEU A 28 7.42 15.23 4.50
C LEU A 28 8.15 16.56 4.51
N THR A 29 8.08 17.33 3.43
CA THR A 29 8.67 18.68 3.37
C THR A 29 8.08 19.61 4.44
N ILE A 30 6.76 19.58 4.62
CA ILE A 30 6.06 20.35 5.67
C ILE A 30 6.52 19.89 7.05
N ASN A 31 6.58 18.57 7.29
CA ASN A 31 7.00 17.99 8.57
C ASN A 31 8.44 18.37 8.92
N ILE A 32 9.36 18.33 7.95
CA ILE A 32 10.75 18.77 8.14
C ILE A 32 10.80 20.24 8.53
N LEU A 33 10.04 21.10 7.84
CA LEU A 33 9.99 22.53 8.14
C LEU A 33 9.53 22.78 9.60
N ILE A 34 8.44 22.13 10.01
CA ILE A 34 7.93 22.24 11.39
C ILE A 34 8.97 21.73 12.40
N THR A 35 9.56 20.57 12.11
CA THR A 35 10.57 19.95 12.99
C THR A 35 11.79 20.87 13.16
N MET A 36 12.30 21.44 12.08
CA MET A 36 13.44 22.38 12.13
C MET A 36 13.10 23.66 12.88
N LEU A 37 11.88 24.19 12.70
CA LEU A 37 11.41 25.37 13.43
C LEU A 37 11.37 25.08 14.95
N VAL A 38 10.76 23.96 15.33
CA VAL A 38 10.65 23.58 16.76
C VAL A 38 12.03 23.32 17.37
N LEU A 39 12.92 22.62 16.67
CA LEU A 39 14.30 22.42 17.12
C LEU A 39 15.04 23.73 17.29
N TYR A 40 14.89 24.66 16.34
CA TYR A 40 15.50 26.00 16.44
C TYR A 40 15.01 26.75 17.68
N ILE A 41 13.70 26.73 17.95
CA ILE A 41 13.12 27.38 19.14
C ILE A 41 13.66 26.74 20.43
N ILE A 42 13.66 25.40 20.51
CA ILE A 42 14.19 24.67 21.69
C ILE A 42 15.65 25.02 21.94
N MET A 43 16.49 24.98 20.90
CA MET A 43 17.91 25.33 21.03
C MET A 43 18.11 26.79 21.43
N SER A 44 17.30 27.72 20.88
CA SER A 44 17.33 29.13 21.23
C SER A 44 17.00 29.36 22.70
N ILE A 45 15.97 28.66 23.22
CA ILE A 45 15.58 28.73 24.63
C ILE A 45 16.70 28.13 25.53
N TYR A 46 17.28 27.00 25.15
CA TYR A 46 18.34 26.35 25.90
C TYR A 46 19.60 27.22 26.00
N MET A 47 19.96 27.91 24.91
CA MET A 47 21.14 28.78 24.89
C MET A 47 20.90 30.17 25.51
N ASN A 48 19.64 30.54 25.71
CA ASN A 48 19.27 31.86 26.25
C ASN A 48 19.55 31.93 27.76
N LYS A 49 20.27 32.99 28.16
CA LYS A 49 20.60 33.27 29.59
C LYS A 49 19.59 34.21 30.23
N ILE A 50 18.68 34.82 29.50
CA ILE A 50 17.70 35.77 30.00
C ILE A 50 16.39 35.03 30.23
N ILE A 51 15.86 35.09 31.45
CA ILE A 51 14.63 34.42 31.85
C ILE A 51 13.56 35.46 32.15
N ASN A 52 12.39 35.35 31.49
CA ASN A 52 11.21 36.10 31.87
C ASN A 52 10.25 35.21 32.69
N ARG A 53 10.16 35.49 34.00
CA ARG A 53 9.34 34.72 34.95
C ARG A 53 7.90 35.23 35.06
N THR A 54 7.55 36.35 34.41
CA THR A 54 6.26 37.05 34.56
C THR A 54 5.31 36.87 33.36
N THR A 55 5.80 36.25 32.30
CA THR A 55 4.96 35.97 31.13
C THR A 55 4.04 34.79 31.43
N MET A 56 2.78 35.10 31.77
CA MET A 56 1.76 34.10 32.11
C MET A 56 0.83 33.76 30.94
N GLN A 57 0.66 34.67 29.98
CA GLN A 57 -0.22 34.52 28.83
C GLN A 57 0.25 35.44 27.68
N ASN A 58 -0.04 35.04 26.43
CA ASN A 58 0.19 35.88 25.26
C ASN A 58 -0.82 35.53 24.16
N GLN A 59 -1.92 36.25 24.13
CA GLN A 59 -3.04 36.00 23.21
C GLN A 59 -2.61 36.07 21.72
N LEU A 60 -1.67 36.95 21.36
CA LEU A 60 -1.22 37.05 19.98
C LEU A 60 -0.51 35.78 19.51
N ILE A 61 0.38 35.21 20.33
CA ILE A 61 1.08 33.98 20.01
C ILE A 61 0.09 32.81 19.95
N GLU A 62 -0.88 32.77 20.84
CA GLU A 62 -1.93 31.74 20.85
C GLU A 62 -2.74 31.76 19.56
N LEU A 63 -3.14 32.91 19.07
CA LEU A 63 -3.81 33.06 17.78
C LEU A 63 -2.91 32.60 16.62
N ILE A 64 -1.63 32.97 16.61
CA ILE A 64 -0.70 32.60 15.56
C ILE A 64 -0.55 31.07 15.47
N TRP A 65 -0.30 30.40 16.60
CA TRP A 65 -0.12 28.95 16.57
C TRP A 65 -1.41 28.15 16.37
N THR A 66 -2.57 28.78 16.48
CA THR A 66 -3.86 28.20 16.13
C THR A 66 -4.15 28.33 14.63
N PHE A 67 -3.96 29.53 14.05
CA PHE A 67 -4.30 29.77 12.65
C PHE A 67 -3.27 29.17 11.66
N ILE A 68 -1.98 29.19 11.96
CA ILE A 68 -0.95 28.65 11.05
C ILE A 68 -1.14 27.15 10.81
N PRO A 69 -1.28 26.28 11.82
CA PRO A 69 -1.53 24.86 11.59
C PRO A 69 -2.84 24.60 10.84
N MET A 70 -3.88 25.37 11.08
CA MET A 70 -5.14 25.24 10.33
C MET A 70 -4.94 25.50 8.83
N ILE A 71 -4.21 26.52 8.47
CA ILE A 71 -3.88 26.83 7.07
C ILE A 71 -3.04 25.72 6.45
N ILE A 72 -2.03 25.21 7.15
CA ILE A 72 -1.19 24.10 6.69
C ILE A 72 -2.05 22.85 6.43
N LEU A 73 -2.95 22.50 7.34
CA LEU A 73 -3.84 21.35 7.17
C LEU A 73 -4.75 21.51 5.94
N ILE A 74 -5.25 22.72 5.64
CA ILE A 74 -6.05 22.99 4.44
C ILE A 74 -5.19 22.74 3.18
N PHE A 75 -3.95 23.21 3.13
CA PHE A 75 -3.06 22.96 2.00
C PHE A 75 -2.71 21.48 1.81
N MET A 76 -2.66 20.69 2.89
CA MET A 76 -2.48 19.24 2.82
C MET A 76 -3.76 18.50 2.40
N ALA A 77 -4.94 19.02 2.75
CA ALA A 77 -6.21 18.37 2.46
C ALA A 77 -6.51 18.31 0.96
N PHE A 78 -6.22 19.35 0.19
CA PHE A 78 -6.53 19.40 -1.25
C PHE A 78 -5.87 18.25 -2.05
N PRO A 79 -4.55 18.04 -2.01
CA PRO A 79 -3.92 16.92 -2.71
C PRO A 79 -4.36 15.56 -2.15
N SER A 80 -4.60 15.44 -0.85
CA SER A 80 -5.10 14.22 -0.21
C SER A 80 -6.47 13.81 -0.76
N ILE A 81 -7.42 14.73 -0.82
CA ILE A 81 -8.77 14.47 -1.36
C ILE A 81 -8.69 14.12 -2.86
N LYS A 82 -7.83 14.79 -3.62
CA LYS A 82 -7.64 14.46 -5.04
C LYS A 82 -7.17 13.01 -5.23
N ILE A 83 -6.22 12.55 -4.44
CA ILE A 83 -5.74 11.15 -4.50
C ILE A 83 -6.84 10.18 -4.11
N LEU A 84 -7.62 10.49 -3.08
CA LEU A 84 -8.75 9.66 -2.65
C LEU A 84 -9.73 9.41 -3.81
N TYR A 85 -10.12 10.45 -4.53
CA TYR A 85 -10.99 10.30 -5.69
C TYR A 85 -10.35 9.49 -6.82
N LEU A 86 -9.05 9.70 -7.11
CA LEU A 86 -8.33 8.94 -8.13
C LEU A 86 -8.20 7.44 -7.80
N MET A 87 -8.18 7.09 -6.51
CA MET A 87 -8.12 5.69 -6.08
C MET A 87 -9.47 5.00 -6.09
N ASP A 88 -10.56 5.75 -5.86
CA ASP A 88 -11.93 5.22 -5.86
C ASP A 88 -12.48 4.97 -7.28
N GLU A 89 -12.01 5.71 -8.28
CA GLU A 89 -12.49 5.57 -9.65
C GLU A 89 -11.90 4.33 -10.32
N ILE A 90 -12.76 3.34 -10.58
CA ILE A 90 -12.41 2.16 -11.38
C ILE A 90 -12.92 2.40 -12.80
N PHE A 91 -12.01 2.81 -13.68
CA PHE A 91 -12.30 2.92 -15.11
C PHE A 91 -12.51 1.51 -15.71
N THR A 92 -13.31 1.38 -16.73
CA THR A 92 -13.67 0.16 -17.46
C THR A 92 -12.65 -0.99 -17.34
N PRO A 93 -12.77 -1.89 -16.36
CA PRO A 93 -11.82 -2.99 -16.18
C PRO A 93 -12.00 -4.03 -17.30
N LEU A 94 -10.88 -4.55 -17.80
CA LEU A 94 -10.87 -5.60 -18.81
C LEU A 94 -10.91 -6.99 -18.18
N ILE A 95 -10.37 -7.14 -16.97
CA ILE A 95 -10.26 -8.42 -16.26
C ILE A 95 -10.77 -8.21 -14.84
N THR A 96 -11.48 -9.21 -14.31
CA THR A 96 -11.91 -9.26 -12.92
C THR A 96 -11.25 -10.45 -12.22
N ILE A 97 -10.57 -10.19 -11.09
CA ILE A 97 -9.95 -11.21 -10.26
C ILE A 97 -10.62 -11.13 -8.89
N LYS A 98 -11.09 -12.26 -8.38
CA LYS A 98 -11.52 -12.39 -6.99
C LYS A 98 -10.36 -12.88 -6.14
N CYS A 99 -10.24 -12.31 -4.96
CA CYS A 99 -9.23 -12.63 -3.98
C CYS A 99 -9.92 -12.94 -2.65
N MET A 100 -9.74 -14.16 -2.15
CA MET A 100 -10.34 -14.61 -0.91
C MET A 100 -9.25 -14.87 0.13
N GLY A 101 -9.40 -14.24 1.31
CA GLY A 101 -8.52 -14.47 2.45
C GLY A 101 -8.97 -15.70 3.26
N HIS A 102 -8.00 -16.52 3.66
CA HIS A 102 -8.18 -17.69 4.51
C HIS A 102 -7.14 -17.69 5.65
N GLN A 103 -7.34 -18.46 6.68
CA GLN A 103 -6.36 -18.74 7.72
C GLN A 103 -5.49 -19.96 7.30
N TRP A 104 -4.26 -19.84 6.77
CA TRP A 104 -3.51 -18.60 6.48
C TRP A 104 -2.93 -18.71 5.06
N TYR A 105 -3.71 -18.38 4.06
CA TYR A 105 -3.33 -18.35 2.65
C TYR A 105 -4.32 -17.47 1.87
N TRP A 106 -4.02 -17.21 0.61
CA TRP A 106 -4.92 -16.51 -0.30
C TRP A 106 -5.37 -17.44 -1.42
N SER A 107 -6.62 -17.32 -1.86
CA SER A 107 -7.09 -17.96 -3.08
C SER A 107 -7.49 -16.91 -4.12
N TYR A 108 -7.25 -17.23 -5.38
CA TYR A 108 -7.52 -16.35 -6.51
C TYR A 108 -8.40 -17.03 -7.52
N GLU A 109 -9.45 -16.33 -7.99
CA GLU A 109 -10.35 -16.77 -9.03
C GLU A 109 -10.38 -15.72 -10.16
N TYR A 110 -10.13 -16.15 -11.39
CA TYR A 110 -10.21 -15.31 -12.58
C TYR A 110 -11.59 -15.49 -13.23
N SER A 111 -12.54 -14.69 -12.80
CA SER A 111 -13.97 -14.88 -13.12
C SER A 111 -14.30 -14.80 -14.61
N ASP A 112 -13.45 -14.15 -15.43
CA ASP A 112 -13.66 -14.00 -16.88
C ASP A 112 -13.19 -15.23 -17.68
N PHE A 113 -12.49 -16.16 -17.04
CA PHE A 113 -11.94 -17.37 -17.65
C PHE A 113 -12.48 -18.61 -16.95
N SER A 114 -12.85 -19.62 -17.73
CA SER A 114 -13.40 -20.86 -17.16
C SER A 114 -12.32 -21.63 -16.38
N ASN A 115 -12.66 -22.04 -15.14
CA ASN A 115 -11.88 -22.96 -14.30
C ASN A 115 -10.50 -22.50 -13.85
N ILE A 116 -10.24 -21.19 -13.75
CA ILE A 116 -8.99 -20.69 -13.17
C ILE A 116 -9.23 -20.26 -11.73
N GLU A 117 -9.03 -21.19 -10.83
CA GLU A 117 -9.04 -20.99 -9.38
C GLU A 117 -7.87 -21.74 -8.75
N PHE A 118 -7.14 -21.08 -7.85
CA PHE A 118 -6.01 -21.69 -7.18
C PHE A 118 -5.72 -21.06 -5.83
N ASP A 119 -5.08 -21.85 -4.96
CA ASP A 119 -4.57 -21.43 -3.68
C ASP A 119 -3.11 -20.98 -3.77
N SER A 120 -2.77 -19.96 -2.99
CA SER A 120 -1.44 -19.36 -2.91
C SER A 120 -0.93 -19.47 -1.48
N PHE A 121 -0.06 -20.43 -1.24
CA PHE A 121 0.59 -20.68 0.04
C PHE A 121 2.01 -20.14 0.05
N MET A 122 2.47 -19.70 1.22
CA MET A 122 3.87 -19.33 1.43
C MET A 122 4.79 -20.53 1.24
N ILE A 123 5.92 -20.35 0.56
CA ILE A 123 6.97 -21.35 0.45
C ILE A 123 7.75 -21.40 1.77
N PRO A 124 7.91 -22.59 2.41
CA PRO A 124 8.73 -22.75 3.61
C PRO A 124 10.19 -22.36 3.36
N THR A 125 10.87 -21.87 4.40
CA THR A 125 12.26 -21.39 4.28
C THR A 125 13.24 -22.45 3.77
N GLU A 126 12.96 -23.73 4.03
CA GLU A 126 13.79 -24.88 3.67
C GLU A 126 13.72 -25.21 2.16
N GLU A 127 12.61 -24.79 1.50
CA GLU A 127 12.36 -25.06 0.08
C GLU A 127 12.74 -23.89 -0.83
N LEU A 128 13.18 -22.76 -0.24
CA LEU A 128 13.55 -21.55 -0.99
C LEU A 128 14.87 -21.72 -1.76
N ASN A 129 14.90 -21.23 -2.98
CA ASN A 129 16.12 -21.08 -3.74
C ASN A 129 16.97 -19.89 -3.22
N THR A 130 18.26 -19.88 -3.58
CA THR A 130 19.23 -18.88 -3.08
C THR A 130 18.90 -17.43 -3.43
N ASN A 131 18.06 -17.19 -4.43
CA ASN A 131 17.68 -15.85 -4.91
C ASN A 131 16.25 -15.44 -4.55
N GLU A 132 15.53 -16.23 -3.77
CA GLU A 132 14.16 -16.00 -3.37
C GLU A 132 14.08 -15.31 -2.01
N PHE A 133 13.01 -14.54 -1.80
CA PHE A 133 12.83 -13.79 -0.57
C PHE A 133 12.13 -14.63 0.50
N ARG A 134 12.75 -14.75 1.64
CA ARG A 134 12.16 -15.40 2.80
C ARG A 134 10.85 -14.71 3.21
N LEU A 135 9.79 -15.47 3.49
CA LEU A 135 8.45 -15.03 3.93
C LEU A 135 7.65 -14.23 2.89
N LEU A 136 8.10 -14.14 1.65
CA LEU A 136 7.41 -13.40 0.60
C LEU A 136 7.05 -14.27 -0.61
N GLU A 137 7.78 -15.38 -0.83
CA GLU A 137 7.53 -16.26 -1.97
C GLU A 137 6.34 -17.18 -1.72
N VAL A 138 5.61 -17.44 -2.82
CA VAL A 138 4.43 -18.31 -2.83
C VAL A 138 4.56 -19.38 -3.92
N ASN A 139 3.89 -20.51 -3.71
CA ASN A 139 3.85 -21.61 -4.69
C ASN A 139 3.14 -21.19 -5.99
N ASN A 140 2.02 -20.45 -5.89
CA ASN A 140 1.24 -19.97 -7.03
C ASN A 140 1.10 -18.45 -6.94
N ARG A 141 1.64 -17.74 -7.93
CA ARG A 141 1.58 -16.28 -8.02
C ARG A 141 0.31 -15.83 -8.74
N MET A 142 -0.22 -14.68 -8.34
CA MET A 142 -1.28 -14.01 -9.09
C MET A 142 -0.67 -13.36 -10.35
N VAL A 143 -0.94 -13.92 -11.52
CA VAL A 143 -0.39 -13.43 -12.80
C VAL A 143 -1.32 -12.40 -13.42
N ILE A 144 -0.77 -11.24 -13.81
CA ILE A 144 -1.53 -10.15 -14.43
C ILE A 144 -0.79 -9.56 -15.65
N PRO A 145 -1.51 -9.09 -16.67
CA PRO A 145 -0.90 -8.32 -17.74
C PRO A 145 -0.61 -6.88 -17.30
N PHE A 146 0.58 -6.33 -17.62
CA PHE A 146 0.85 -4.92 -17.38
C PHE A 146 0.08 -4.03 -18.37
N ASN A 147 -0.07 -2.73 -18.04
CA ASN A 147 -0.85 -1.75 -18.78
C ASN A 147 -2.31 -2.15 -19.04
N THR A 148 -2.87 -3.01 -18.19
CA THR A 148 -4.24 -3.47 -18.29
C THR A 148 -4.99 -3.15 -17.02
N GLN A 149 -6.15 -2.50 -17.15
CA GLN A 149 -6.99 -2.18 -15.99
C GLN A 149 -7.72 -3.43 -15.51
N ILE A 150 -7.47 -3.78 -14.25
CA ILE A 150 -8.03 -4.95 -13.59
C ILE A 150 -8.91 -4.51 -12.44
N ARG A 151 -10.06 -5.16 -12.28
CA ARG A 151 -10.89 -5.05 -11.09
C ARG A 151 -10.54 -6.18 -10.13
N LEU A 152 -10.08 -5.82 -8.94
CA LEU A 152 -9.86 -6.76 -7.86
C LEU A 152 -11.04 -6.73 -6.91
N LEU A 153 -11.66 -7.89 -6.67
CA LEU A 153 -12.72 -8.11 -5.69
C LEU A 153 -12.12 -8.87 -4.52
N VAL A 154 -12.17 -8.27 -3.33
CA VAL A 154 -11.51 -8.82 -2.14
C VAL A 154 -12.55 -9.14 -1.07
N SER A 155 -12.49 -10.36 -0.53
CA SER A 155 -13.33 -10.82 0.58
C SER A 155 -12.56 -11.85 1.42
N SER A 156 -13.20 -12.37 2.45
CA SER A 156 -12.66 -13.43 3.31
C SER A 156 -13.71 -14.48 3.59
N VAL A 157 -13.27 -15.71 3.84
CA VAL A 157 -14.13 -16.85 4.20
C VAL A 157 -14.30 -16.98 5.71
N ASP A 158 -13.30 -16.58 6.49
CA ASP A 158 -13.22 -16.82 7.92
C ASP A 158 -13.13 -15.52 8.76
N VAL A 159 -11.97 -14.98 8.94
CA VAL A 159 -11.70 -13.74 9.73
C VAL A 159 -11.36 -12.57 8.80
N ILE A 160 -11.19 -11.39 9.36
CA ILE A 160 -10.75 -10.23 8.61
C ILE A 160 -9.26 -10.39 8.26
N HIS A 161 -8.93 -10.17 7.00
CA HIS A 161 -7.57 -10.04 6.46
C HIS A 161 -7.45 -8.70 5.72
N SER A 162 -6.28 -8.35 5.24
CA SER A 162 -6.10 -7.18 4.37
C SER A 162 -5.10 -7.51 3.26
N TRP A 163 -5.56 -7.41 2.03
CA TRP A 163 -4.75 -7.65 0.83
C TRP A 163 -3.98 -6.38 0.47
N THR A 164 -2.65 -6.48 0.39
CA THR A 164 -1.80 -5.29 0.25
C THR A 164 -0.62 -5.54 -0.67
N ILE A 165 -0.40 -4.63 -1.63
CA ILE A 165 0.83 -4.55 -2.45
C ILE A 165 1.38 -3.12 -2.36
N PRO A 166 2.42 -2.86 -1.55
CA PRO A 166 2.96 -1.53 -1.34
C PRO A 166 3.44 -0.84 -2.61
N ALA A 167 4.11 -1.56 -3.52
CA ALA A 167 4.59 -1.00 -4.78
C ALA A 167 3.47 -0.50 -5.71
N MET A 168 2.24 -0.98 -5.53
CA MET A 168 1.06 -0.56 -6.29
C MET A 168 0.18 0.42 -5.51
N GLY A 169 0.54 0.73 -4.26
CA GLY A 169 -0.23 1.64 -3.41
C GLY A 169 -1.62 1.11 -3.05
N ILE A 170 -1.80 -0.22 -3.04
CA ILE A 170 -3.10 -0.85 -2.78
C ILE A 170 -3.09 -1.51 -1.40
N LYS A 171 -4.14 -1.23 -0.65
CA LYS A 171 -4.50 -1.92 0.60
C LYS A 171 -6.02 -2.00 0.69
N VAL A 172 -6.55 -3.21 0.73
CA VAL A 172 -8.00 -3.47 0.77
C VAL A 172 -8.29 -4.54 1.81
N ASP A 173 -9.22 -4.25 2.69
CA ASP A 173 -9.63 -5.21 3.71
C ASP A 173 -10.49 -6.32 3.11
N ALA A 174 -10.15 -7.55 3.45
CA ALA A 174 -10.89 -8.75 3.13
C ALA A 174 -11.81 -9.10 4.31
N THR A 175 -13.07 -8.66 4.23
CA THR A 175 -14.05 -8.80 5.31
C THR A 175 -15.02 -9.94 4.99
N PRO A 176 -15.30 -10.87 5.92
CA PRO A 176 -16.30 -11.90 5.73
C PRO A 176 -17.69 -11.31 5.47
N GLY A 177 -18.39 -11.86 4.48
CA GLY A 177 -19.74 -11.42 4.10
C GLY A 177 -19.82 -10.08 3.36
N ARG A 178 -18.67 -9.45 3.06
CA ARG A 178 -18.57 -8.21 2.29
C ARG A 178 -17.56 -8.37 1.15
N ILE A 179 -17.88 -7.85 -0.03
CA ILE A 179 -16.96 -7.80 -1.16
C ILE A 179 -16.50 -6.35 -1.33
N ASN A 180 -15.25 -6.09 -1.08
CA ASN A 180 -14.59 -4.82 -1.39
C ASN A 180 -14.02 -4.88 -2.80
N GLN A 181 -13.97 -3.73 -3.47
CA GLN A 181 -13.39 -3.65 -4.81
C GLN A 181 -12.34 -2.55 -4.91
N THR A 182 -11.34 -2.78 -5.75
CA THR A 182 -10.32 -1.77 -6.09
C THR A 182 -9.85 -1.97 -7.53
N GLY A 183 -9.33 -0.88 -8.12
CA GLY A 183 -8.64 -0.93 -9.41
C GLY A 183 -7.17 -1.32 -9.23
N LEU A 184 -6.68 -2.17 -10.10
CA LEU A 184 -5.29 -2.59 -10.16
C LEU A 184 -4.75 -2.34 -11.58
N LEU A 185 -3.68 -1.55 -11.68
CA LEU A 185 -2.99 -1.26 -12.93
C LEU A 185 -1.48 -1.31 -12.70
N ALA A 186 -0.82 -2.35 -13.20
CA ALA A 186 0.63 -2.43 -13.21
C ALA A 186 1.19 -1.73 -14.45
N ILE A 187 2.15 -0.82 -14.26
CA ILE A 187 2.78 -0.07 -15.37
C ILE A 187 3.98 -0.85 -15.95
N ARG A 188 4.68 -1.62 -15.11
CA ARG A 188 5.90 -2.33 -15.47
C ARG A 188 5.78 -3.82 -15.20
N PRO A 189 6.40 -4.68 -16.03
CA PRO A 189 6.51 -6.10 -15.74
C PRO A 189 7.44 -6.33 -14.53
N GLY A 190 7.26 -7.46 -13.84
CA GLY A 190 8.09 -7.87 -12.71
C GLY A 190 7.31 -8.55 -11.61
N LEU A 191 8.01 -8.88 -10.51
CA LEU A 191 7.43 -9.47 -9.31
C LEU A 191 7.21 -8.39 -8.25
N TYR A 192 6.01 -8.39 -7.64
CA TYR A 192 5.62 -7.44 -6.62
C TYR A 192 5.08 -8.19 -5.42
N TYR A 193 5.59 -7.84 -4.26
CA TYR A 193 5.35 -8.56 -3.03
C TYR A 193 4.52 -7.74 -2.05
N GLY A 194 3.69 -8.42 -1.30
CA GLY A 194 2.90 -7.87 -0.21
C GLY A 194 2.73 -8.87 0.92
N GLN A 195 2.12 -8.42 1.99
CA GLN A 195 1.82 -9.24 3.15
C GLN A 195 0.42 -8.91 3.67
N CYS A 196 -0.22 -9.85 4.34
CA CYS A 196 -1.46 -9.59 5.05
C CYS A 196 -1.27 -8.41 6.01
N SER A 197 -2.17 -7.43 5.96
CA SER A 197 -2.05 -6.17 6.69
C SER A 197 -3.15 -5.95 7.73
N GLU A 198 -3.93 -7.02 8.07
CA GLU A 198 -4.88 -7.04 9.18
C GLU A 198 -4.66 -8.30 10.01
N ILE A 199 -4.62 -8.16 11.34
CA ILE A 199 -4.34 -9.26 12.28
C ILE A 199 -5.41 -10.35 12.14
N CYS A 200 -5.00 -11.55 11.73
CA CYS A 200 -5.88 -12.67 11.41
C CYS A 200 -5.57 -13.96 12.19
N GLY A 201 -4.67 -13.94 13.16
CA GLY A 201 -4.33 -15.08 14.03
C GLY A 201 -2.84 -15.42 14.09
N ALA A 202 -2.51 -16.65 14.47
CA ALA A 202 -1.14 -17.08 14.79
C ALA A 202 -0.17 -16.98 13.59
N ASN A 203 -0.62 -17.33 12.38
CA ASN A 203 0.21 -17.30 11.17
C ASN A 203 -0.04 -16.06 10.31
N HIS A 204 -0.45 -14.94 10.91
CA HIS A 204 -0.67 -13.67 10.22
C HIS A 204 0.52 -13.22 9.34
N SER A 205 1.74 -13.41 9.81
CA SER A 205 2.96 -13.04 9.08
C SER A 205 3.40 -14.07 8.01
N PHE A 206 2.68 -15.19 7.88
CA PHE A 206 3.04 -16.33 7.04
C PHE A 206 2.05 -16.56 5.90
N MET A 207 1.36 -15.51 5.44
CA MET A 207 0.46 -15.51 4.29
C MET A 207 0.79 -14.34 3.35
N PRO A 208 1.92 -14.42 2.64
CA PRO A 208 2.34 -13.38 1.71
C PRO A 208 1.48 -13.31 0.46
N ILE A 209 1.65 -12.21 -0.28
CA ILE A 209 0.98 -11.93 -1.54
C ILE A 209 2.06 -11.69 -2.59
N THR A 210 2.02 -12.41 -3.71
CA THR A 210 2.96 -12.19 -4.81
C THR A 210 2.19 -12.03 -6.11
N ILE A 211 2.46 -10.91 -6.79
CA ILE A 211 1.94 -10.63 -8.13
C ILE A 211 3.08 -10.77 -9.13
N GLU A 212 2.79 -11.48 -10.22
CA GLU A 212 3.64 -11.53 -11.41
C GLU A 212 3.00 -10.73 -12.54
N SER A 213 3.57 -9.57 -12.84
CA SER A 213 3.14 -8.70 -13.93
C SER A 213 3.90 -9.05 -15.20
N THR A 214 3.18 -9.49 -16.24
CA THR A 214 3.75 -9.99 -17.50
C THR A 214 3.18 -9.24 -18.71
N ASN A 215 3.69 -9.51 -19.89
CA ASN A 215 3.07 -9.05 -21.12
C ASN A 215 1.78 -9.85 -21.42
N MET A 216 0.93 -9.30 -22.27
CA MET A 216 -0.35 -9.91 -22.62
C MET A 216 -0.21 -11.30 -23.27
N GLU A 217 0.82 -11.51 -24.07
CA GLU A 217 1.09 -12.81 -24.74
C GLU A 217 1.43 -13.90 -23.72
N SER A 218 2.31 -13.59 -22.77
CA SER A 218 2.67 -14.49 -21.68
C SER A 218 1.48 -14.79 -20.77
N PHE A 219 0.66 -13.78 -20.48
CA PHE A 219 -0.56 -13.93 -19.71
C PHE A 219 -1.55 -14.88 -20.39
N ILE A 220 -1.80 -14.70 -21.70
CA ILE A 220 -2.67 -15.60 -22.48
C ILE A 220 -2.10 -17.02 -22.52
N SER A 221 -0.79 -17.17 -22.67
CA SER A 221 -0.14 -18.47 -22.61
C SER A 221 -0.30 -19.15 -21.26
N TRP A 222 -0.17 -18.38 -20.17
CA TRP A 222 -0.36 -18.88 -18.81
C TRP A 222 -1.82 -19.36 -18.60
N ILE A 223 -2.82 -18.59 -19.04
CA ILE A 223 -4.24 -18.99 -18.98
C ILE A 223 -4.49 -20.31 -19.73
N LYS A 224 -3.91 -20.45 -20.93
CA LYS A 224 -4.08 -21.67 -21.73
C LYS A 224 -3.45 -22.90 -21.11
N ASN A 225 -2.35 -22.72 -20.41
CA ASN A 225 -1.62 -23.80 -19.75
C ASN A 225 -2.19 -24.16 -18.36
N PHE A 226 -3.06 -23.33 -17.81
CA PHE A 226 -3.73 -23.58 -16.52
C PHE A 226 -4.86 -24.60 -16.67
N ASN A 227 -5.48 -24.70 -17.84
CA ASN A 227 -6.50 -25.67 -18.23
C ASN A 227 -5.83 -26.93 -18.82
#